data_dce06447ca739ba5dea63c4286386ba2
#
_entry.id   dce06447ca739ba5dea63c4286386ba2
#
_cell.length_a   1.000
_cell.length_b   1.000
_cell.length_c   1.000
_cell.angle_alpha   90.00
_cell.angle_beta   90.00
_cell.angle_gamma   90.00
#
_symmetry.space_group_name_H-M   'P 1'
#
loop_
_entity.id
_entity.type
_entity.pdbx_description
1 polymer ?
#
loop_
_entity_poly.entity_id
_entity_poly.type
_entity_poly.pdbx_seq_one_letter_code
_entity_poly.pdbx_strand_id
1 'polypeptide(L)'
;MPGPTRKVALLHTASGGRPEALQRTRPELNHNVAAPIKSRAVMRASEIRYRRLFEAARDGILIMDPDTRRITDANPFMSELLGYTHDELLGKELWEIGLLKDEEANRAAFRELQQKHFIRYEDLPLQSKTGRHHEVEFVSNLYDEDGRTVIQCNIRDITERKGVEEALVIAKTEISRHAAQLEQVVTERTTQLRETIGELEGFSYSVSHDMRAPLRAMQSFAQYLVDEYHNKLDEKGVNYLHQIMRSAVRLDHLIQDVLSYTRILHLPLPMELVDLDRLVRDIVETYPNGQPIKPEIQIKGKLPKVIGNEALITQCVSNVLNNGAKFVSPGTKPRMVISAEKREKSMVRVWFKDNGIGIAPENHARIFRLFERIHPASEFEGTGIGLTIVRKAIERMGAQVGFESALGKGTQFWMQFKTG
;
A
#
# COMPACT_ATOMS: atom_id res chain seq x y z
N MET A 1 13.57 -14.19 -0.99
CA MET A 1 13.60 -14.87 -2.32
C MET A 1 14.75 -14.31 -3.10
N PRO A 2 15.83 -15.06 -3.36
CA PRO A 2 16.97 -14.60 -4.13
C PRO A 2 16.77 -14.90 -5.63
N GLY A 3 17.14 -13.96 -6.49
CA GLY A 3 17.15 -14.11 -7.93
C GLY A 3 18.40 -14.84 -8.46
N PRO A 4 18.41 -15.28 -9.70
CA PRO A 4 19.30 -16.35 -10.16
C PRO A 4 20.65 -15.86 -10.64
N THR A 5 21.69 -16.57 -10.20
CA THR A 5 23.06 -16.57 -10.67
C THR A 5 23.18 -17.09 -12.13
N ARG A 6 23.81 -16.32 -13.01
CA ARG A 6 24.25 -16.79 -14.34
C ARG A 6 25.64 -17.39 -14.25
N LYS A 7 25.73 -18.69 -14.52
CA LYS A 7 26.97 -19.43 -14.84
C LYS A 7 27.37 -19.13 -16.29
N VAL A 8 28.65 -18.76 -16.47
CA VAL A 8 29.30 -18.79 -17.81
C VAL A 8 30.11 -20.05 -17.88
N ALA A 9 29.86 -20.81 -18.93
CA ALA A 9 30.53 -22.09 -19.20
C ALA A 9 31.84 -21.87 -19.98
N LEU A 10 32.86 -22.59 -19.53
CA LEU A 10 34.12 -22.82 -20.25
C LEU A 10 33.90 -23.88 -21.35
N LEU A 11 34.34 -23.57 -22.55
CA LEU A 11 34.53 -24.57 -23.60
C LEU A 11 36.02 -24.72 -23.92
N HIS A 12 36.53 -25.89 -23.62
CA HIS A 12 37.77 -26.42 -24.11
C HIS A 12 37.56 -26.98 -25.53
N THR A 13 38.48 -26.70 -26.45
CA THR A 13 38.84 -27.70 -27.50
C THR A 13 40.31 -27.59 -27.84
N ALA A 14 40.95 -28.75 -27.79
CA ALA A 14 42.35 -29.03 -28.16
C ALA A 14 42.40 -29.51 -29.65
N SER A 15 43.56 -29.36 -30.24
CA SER A 15 44.33 -30.22 -31.16
C SER A 15 45.16 -29.32 -32.06
N GLY A 16 46.42 -29.42 -32.20
CA GLY A 16 47.24 -30.61 -32.50
C GLY A 16 47.93 -30.32 -33.83
N GLY A 17 49.25 -30.33 -33.87
CA GLY A 17 50.00 -30.36 -35.15
C GLY A 17 51.33 -29.61 -35.15
N ARG A 18 52.42 -30.32 -34.88
CA ARG A 18 53.76 -30.07 -35.44
C ARG A 18 53.84 -30.83 -36.79
N PRO A 19 54.78 -30.56 -37.73
CA PRO A 19 56.22 -30.39 -37.51
C PRO A 19 56.98 -29.47 -38.48
N GLU A 20 58.28 -29.47 -38.24
CA GLU A 20 59.46 -29.41 -39.18
C GLU A 20 60.22 -28.12 -39.43
N ALA A 21 61.48 -28.33 -39.17
CA ALA A 21 62.64 -27.44 -39.23
C ALA A 21 63.05 -27.03 -40.65
N LEU A 22 63.66 -25.86 -40.80
CA LEU A 22 64.72 -25.61 -41.75
C LEU A 22 65.66 -24.53 -41.17
N GLN A 23 66.94 -24.90 -41.23
CA GLN A 23 68.15 -24.17 -40.83
C GLN A 23 68.56 -23.06 -41.81
N ARG A 24 69.42 -22.16 -41.24
CA ARG A 24 70.42 -21.26 -41.93
C ARG A 24 69.88 -19.85 -42.15
N THR A 25 70.52 -18.76 -41.78
CA THR A 25 71.92 -18.34 -41.64
C THR A 25 71.96 -17.03 -40.82
N ARG A 26 72.99 -16.85 -39.98
CA ARG A 26 73.39 -15.56 -39.41
C ARG A 26 73.88 -14.60 -40.48
N PRO A 27 73.70 -13.27 -40.24
CA PRO A 27 74.86 -12.45 -40.00
C PRO A 27 74.78 -11.63 -38.73
N GLU A 28 75.87 -11.55 -38.05
CA GLU A 28 76.20 -10.65 -36.95
C GLU A 28 76.24 -9.22 -37.47
N LEU A 29 75.77 -8.27 -36.67
CA LEU A 29 76.42 -6.98 -36.34
C LEU A 29 75.37 -5.91 -36.02
N ASN A 30 75.65 -5.29 -34.90
CA ASN A 30 75.12 -4.04 -34.29
C ASN A 30 74.09 -4.18 -33.12
N HIS A 31 74.56 -4.75 -32.05
CA HIS A 31 74.00 -4.52 -30.71
C HIS A 31 74.82 -3.50 -29.97
N ASN A 32 74.57 -2.17 -30.08
CA ASN A 32 75.02 -1.24 -29.01
C ASN A 32 74.52 0.19 -29.07
N VAL A 33 73.49 0.55 -29.93
CA VAL A 33 73.03 1.95 -29.94
C VAL A 33 71.49 2.08 -29.68
N ALA A 34 70.71 0.99 -29.80
CA ALA A 34 69.25 1.05 -29.69
C ALA A 34 68.70 0.87 -28.24
N ALA A 35 69.49 0.34 -27.32
CA ALA A 35 69.06 0.08 -25.93
C ALA A 35 68.83 1.35 -25.08
N PRO A 36 69.71 2.39 -25.13
CA PRO A 36 69.53 3.61 -24.34
C PRO A 36 68.35 4.49 -24.79
N ILE A 37 67.99 4.43 -26.11
CA ILE A 37 66.91 5.25 -26.67
C ILE A 37 65.54 4.68 -26.28
N LYS A 38 65.34 3.36 -26.30
CA LYS A 38 64.11 2.69 -25.83
C LYS A 38 63.91 2.87 -24.36
N SER A 39 64.97 2.79 -23.53
CA SER A 39 64.89 3.00 -22.11
C SER A 39 64.44 4.45 -21.74
N ARG A 40 65.01 5.46 -22.39
CA ARG A 40 64.61 6.87 -22.23
C ARG A 40 63.15 7.15 -22.65
N ALA A 41 62.71 6.53 -23.75
CA ALA A 41 61.30 6.71 -24.20
C ALA A 41 60.29 6.08 -23.26
N VAL A 42 60.58 4.89 -22.70
CA VAL A 42 59.76 4.21 -21.70
C VAL A 42 59.74 4.99 -20.39
N MET A 43 60.87 5.49 -19.94
CA MET A 43 61.00 6.32 -18.71
C MET A 43 60.18 7.64 -18.86
N ARG A 44 60.29 8.31 -19.97
CA ARG A 44 59.53 9.53 -20.25
C ARG A 44 58.01 9.30 -20.37
N ALA A 45 57.62 8.18 -20.94
CA ALA A 45 56.19 7.80 -20.99
C ALA A 45 55.63 7.48 -19.58
N SER A 46 56.45 6.85 -18.72
CA SER A 46 56.07 6.58 -17.32
C SER A 46 55.95 7.87 -16.49
N GLU A 47 56.93 8.78 -16.63
CA GLU A 47 56.92 10.08 -16.00
C GLU A 47 55.69 10.94 -16.39
N ILE A 48 55.36 11.01 -17.66
CA ILE A 48 54.15 11.72 -18.16
C ILE A 48 52.87 11.08 -17.58
N ARG A 49 52.81 9.75 -17.50
CA ARG A 49 51.67 9.04 -16.92
C ARG A 49 51.53 9.35 -15.40
N TYR A 50 52.61 9.27 -14.66
CA TYR A 50 52.65 9.58 -13.24
C TYR A 50 52.20 11.03 -13.01
N ARG A 51 52.77 11.99 -13.72
CA ARG A 51 52.46 13.41 -13.59
C ARG A 51 50.96 13.67 -13.87
N ARG A 52 50.38 13.04 -14.91
CA ARG A 52 48.93 13.16 -15.20
C ARG A 52 48.06 12.60 -14.08
N LEU A 53 48.42 11.46 -13.50
CA LEU A 53 47.67 10.86 -12.40
C LEU A 53 47.74 11.72 -11.13
N PHE A 54 48.91 12.27 -10.83
CA PHE A 54 49.14 13.14 -9.71
C PHE A 54 48.39 14.48 -9.85
N GLU A 55 48.48 15.13 -11.01
CA GLU A 55 47.83 16.41 -11.28
C GLU A 55 46.30 16.30 -11.42
N ALA A 56 45.80 15.20 -11.97
CA ALA A 56 44.35 15.01 -12.19
C ALA A 56 43.62 14.41 -10.99
N ALA A 57 44.33 14.01 -9.93
CA ALA A 57 43.69 13.46 -8.75
C ALA A 57 42.79 14.49 -8.07
N ARG A 58 41.59 14.01 -7.66
CA ARG A 58 40.61 14.81 -6.89
C ARG A 58 40.74 14.64 -5.38
N ASP A 59 41.77 13.90 -4.94
CA ASP A 59 42.24 13.85 -3.56
C ASP A 59 43.54 14.63 -3.48
N GLY A 60 43.77 15.28 -2.35
CA GLY A 60 45.04 15.96 -2.07
C GLY A 60 46.17 14.94 -1.96
N ILE A 61 47.25 15.15 -2.67
CA ILE A 61 48.44 14.31 -2.59
C ILE A 61 49.63 15.19 -2.22
N LEU A 62 50.32 14.83 -1.08
CA LEU A 62 51.57 15.44 -0.66
C LEU A 62 52.65 14.35 -0.72
N ILE A 63 53.83 14.71 -1.21
CA ILE A 63 55.06 13.96 -1.10
C ILE A 63 55.95 14.62 -0.07
N MET A 64 56.51 13.84 0.84
CA MET A 64 57.29 14.37 1.95
C MET A 64 58.60 13.58 2.11
N ASP A 65 59.61 14.30 2.54
CA ASP A 65 60.88 13.73 2.94
C ASP A 65 60.77 13.18 4.40
N PRO A 66 61.10 11.91 4.64
CA PRO A 66 60.98 11.28 5.96
C PRO A 66 61.94 11.79 7.01
N ASP A 67 63.12 12.33 6.58
CA ASP A 67 64.15 12.79 7.51
C ASP A 67 63.86 14.22 7.99
N THR A 68 63.47 15.08 7.06
CA THR A 68 63.18 16.50 7.37
C THR A 68 61.73 16.74 7.72
N ARG A 69 60.78 15.78 7.40
CA ARG A 69 59.34 15.87 7.58
C ARG A 69 58.67 17.00 6.76
N ARG A 70 59.37 17.50 5.74
CA ARG A 70 58.94 18.62 4.91
C ARG A 70 58.33 18.15 3.59
N ILE A 71 57.35 18.90 3.14
CA ILE A 71 56.69 18.66 1.85
C ILE A 71 57.69 18.94 0.73
N THR A 72 57.90 17.94 -0.13
CA THR A 72 58.79 18.02 -1.30
C THR A 72 57.99 18.19 -2.61
N ASP A 73 56.72 17.75 -2.64
CA ASP A 73 55.82 17.99 -3.76
C ASP A 73 54.35 17.98 -3.27
N ALA A 74 53.47 18.66 -4.02
CA ALA A 74 52.02 18.75 -3.77
C ALA A 74 51.25 18.82 -5.08
N ASN A 75 50.15 18.04 -5.19
CA ASN A 75 49.32 18.11 -6.39
C ASN A 75 48.45 19.39 -6.40
N PRO A 76 47.91 19.81 -7.58
CA PRO A 76 47.10 21.03 -7.71
C PRO A 76 45.88 21.05 -6.76
N PHE A 77 45.26 19.89 -6.49
CA PHE A 77 44.13 19.81 -5.59
C PHE A 77 44.46 20.26 -4.16
N MET A 78 45.67 20.03 -3.68
CA MET A 78 46.09 20.55 -2.38
C MET A 78 46.13 22.08 -2.33
N SER A 79 46.53 22.69 -3.43
CA SER A 79 46.50 24.15 -3.55
C SER A 79 45.07 24.73 -3.53
N GLU A 80 44.14 24.03 -4.22
CA GLU A 80 42.72 24.39 -4.23
C GLU A 80 42.09 24.24 -2.86
N LEU A 81 42.34 23.12 -2.18
CA LEU A 81 41.77 22.77 -0.87
C LEU A 81 42.27 23.72 0.23
N LEU A 82 43.57 23.97 0.26
CA LEU A 82 44.22 24.74 1.34
C LEU A 82 44.32 26.24 1.06
N GLY A 83 44.27 26.66 -0.20
CA GLY A 83 44.47 28.06 -0.59
C GLY A 83 45.92 28.55 -0.56
N TYR A 84 46.88 27.61 -0.53
CA TYR A 84 48.30 27.89 -0.67
C TYR A 84 48.72 27.66 -2.12
N THR A 85 49.68 28.47 -2.60
CA THR A 85 50.35 28.13 -3.87
C THR A 85 51.24 26.91 -3.69
N HIS A 86 51.58 26.20 -4.80
CA HIS A 86 52.48 25.08 -4.73
C HIS A 86 53.83 25.43 -4.06
N ASP A 87 54.43 26.58 -4.40
CA ASP A 87 55.69 27.04 -3.83
C ASP A 87 55.58 27.35 -2.32
N GLU A 88 54.42 27.82 -1.88
CA GLU A 88 54.15 28.06 -0.45
C GLU A 88 53.98 26.74 0.35
N LEU A 89 53.59 25.67 -0.27
CA LEU A 89 53.48 24.32 0.37
C LEU A 89 54.86 23.67 0.53
N LEU A 90 55.74 23.87 -0.44
CA LEU A 90 57.06 23.25 -0.39
C LEU A 90 57.86 23.70 0.85
N GLY A 91 58.51 22.73 1.49
CA GLY A 91 59.34 22.96 2.66
C GLY A 91 58.59 23.17 3.98
N LYS A 92 57.23 23.14 3.99
CA LYS A 92 56.41 23.18 5.19
C LYS A 92 56.19 21.78 5.79
N GLU A 93 55.91 21.73 7.07
CA GLU A 93 55.45 20.55 7.78
C GLU A 93 53.88 20.49 7.79
N LEU A 94 53.28 19.31 8.07
CA LEU A 94 51.82 19.14 8.04
C LEU A 94 51.05 20.05 9.02
N TRP A 95 51.61 20.34 10.17
CA TRP A 95 51.01 21.21 11.16
C TRP A 95 51.04 22.70 10.73
N GLU A 96 52.02 23.13 9.93
CA GLU A 96 52.11 24.48 9.40
C GLU A 96 51.06 24.80 8.32
N ILE A 97 50.49 23.77 7.74
CA ILE A 97 49.41 23.86 6.75
C ILE A 97 48.01 23.53 7.33
N GLY A 98 47.92 23.40 8.67
CA GLY A 98 46.69 23.15 9.40
C GLY A 98 46.13 21.73 9.36
N LEU A 99 46.93 20.75 8.91
CA LEU A 99 46.53 19.35 8.77
C LEU A 99 46.64 18.56 10.09
N LEU A 100 47.56 18.97 10.96
CA LEU A 100 47.71 18.45 12.31
C LEU A 100 47.71 19.62 13.30
N LYS A 101 47.25 19.39 14.52
CA LYS A 101 46.99 20.41 15.52
C LYS A 101 48.23 21.27 15.86
N ASP A 102 49.38 20.59 16.04
CA ASP A 102 50.61 21.21 16.48
C ASP A 102 51.84 20.33 16.11
N GLU A 103 53.03 20.87 16.39
CA GLU A 103 54.28 20.19 16.10
C GLU A 103 54.45 18.84 16.87
N GLU A 104 53.87 18.73 18.08
CA GLU A 104 53.96 17.50 18.88
C GLU A 104 53.11 16.39 18.24
N ALA A 105 51.86 16.68 17.80
CA ALA A 105 51.02 15.79 17.07
C ALA A 105 51.66 15.35 15.73
N ASN A 106 52.33 16.27 15.04
CA ASN A 106 53.07 15.99 13.82
C ASN A 106 54.22 14.96 14.11
N ARG A 107 55.03 15.21 15.14
CA ARG A 107 56.12 14.31 15.54
C ARG A 107 55.59 12.92 15.98
N ALA A 108 54.45 12.85 16.63
CA ALA A 108 53.79 11.62 17.02
C ALA A 108 53.34 10.80 15.81
N ALA A 109 52.64 11.46 14.85
CA ALA A 109 52.18 10.84 13.61
C ALA A 109 53.36 10.28 12.77
N PHE A 110 54.47 11.03 12.68
CA PHE A 110 55.65 10.53 11.96
C PHE A 110 56.31 9.34 12.67
N ARG A 111 56.40 9.32 14.00
CA ARG A 111 56.90 8.13 14.74
C ARG A 111 56.00 6.92 14.51
N GLU A 112 54.71 7.09 14.50
CA GLU A 112 53.76 6.01 14.22
C GLU A 112 53.92 5.49 12.80
N LEU A 113 54.01 6.42 11.80
CA LEU A 113 54.24 6.08 10.41
C LEU A 113 55.52 5.28 10.18
N GLN A 114 56.63 5.68 10.83
CA GLN A 114 57.92 4.94 10.78
C GLN A 114 57.82 3.52 11.33
N GLN A 115 56.98 3.31 12.34
CA GLN A 115 56.80 1.98 12.94
C GLN A 115 55.86 1.08 12.15
N LYS A 116 54.75 1.67 11.67
CA LYS A 116 53.65 0.93 11.01
C LYS A 116 53.74 0.94 9.50
N HIS A 117 54.53 1.82 8.89
CA HIS A 117 54.60 2.13 7.44
C HIS A 117 53.29 2.65 6.83
N PHE A 118 52.23 2.78 7.64
CA PHE A 118 50.91 3.23 7.26
C PHE A 118 50.21 3.88 8.46
N ILE A 119 49.57 5.03 8.25
CA ILE A 119 48.63 5.66 9.20
C ILE A 119 47.40 6.16 8.49
N ARG A 120 46.29 6.13 9.20
CA ARG A 120 44.99 6.66 8.71
C ARG A 120 44.32 7.38 9.85
N TYR A 121 43.93 8.61 9.60
CA TYR A 121 43.06 9.39 10.47
C TYR A 121 41.76 9.69 9.72
N GLU A 122 40.68 9.25 10.29
CA GLU A 122 39.34 9.59 9.84
C GLU A 122 38.88 10.86 10.59
N ASP A 123 38.16 11.73 9.91
CA ASP A 123 37.57 12.91 10.54
C ASP A 123 38.58 13.92 11.11
N LEU A 124 39.64 14.18 10.38
CA LEU A 124 40.63 15.16 10.80
C LEU A 124 40.16 16.57 10.39
N PRO A 125 40.02 17.52 11.34
CA PRO A 125 39.71 18.89 11.00
C PRO A 125 40.89 19.56 10.33
N LEU A 126 40.66 20.16 9.18
CA LEU A 126 41.64 20.89 8.39
C LEU A 126 41.19 22.36 8.23
N GLN A 127 42.08 23.31 8.50
CA GLN A 127 41.79 24.72 8.30
C GLN A 127 42.63 25.26 7.13
N SER A 128 41.95 25.76 6.10
CA SER A 128 42.62 26.40 4.97
C SER A 128 43.23 27.76 5.37
N LYS A 129 44.13 28.30 4.53
CA LYS A 129 44.75 29.63 4.69
C LYS A 129 43.73 30.76 4.85
N THR A 130 42.54 30.61 4.27
CA THR A 130 41.43 31.58 4.34
C THR A 130 40.56 31.39 5.59
N GLY A 131 40.88 30.42 6.46
CA GLY A 131 40.10 30.13 7.66
C GLY A 131 38.91 29.17 7.44
N ARG A 132 38.73 28.67 6.24
CA ARG A 132 37.66 27.70 5.94
C ARG A 132 37.98 26.35 6.56
N HIS A 133 37.01 25.76 7.26
CA HIS A 133 37.11 24.45 7.84
C HIS A 133 36.68 23.38 6.87
N HIS A 134 37.47 22.31 6.79
CA HIS A 134 37.20 21.11 6.03
C HIS A 134 37.35 19.91 6.96
N GLU A 135 36.52 18.92 6.78
CA GLU A 135 36.69 17.60 7.39
C GLU A 135 37.41 16.72 6.37
N VAL A 136 38.55 16.16 6.74
CA VAL A 136 39.33 15.36 5.80
C VAL A 136 39.66 13.97 6.36
N GLU A 137 39.70 13.00 5.46
CA GLU A 137 40.32 11.71 5.69
C GLU A 137 41.78 11.81 5.26
N PHE A 138 42.68 11.51 6.17
CA PHE A 138 44.13 11.55 5.96
C PHE A 138 44.71 10.17 6.00
N VAL A 139 45.42 9.76 4.93
CA VAL A 139 46.12 8.47 4.83
C VAL A 139 47.56 8.75 4.42
N SER A 140 48.50 8.20 5.19
CA SER A 140 49.93 8.34 4.87
C SER A 140 50.60 7.00 4.78
N ASN A 141 51.44 6.84 3.77
CA ASN A 141 52.21 5.62 3.47
C ASN A 141 53.68 5.98 3.33
N LEU A 142 54.50 5.08 3.86
CA LEU A 142 55.95 5.11 3.71
C LEU A 142 56.36 4.01 2.68
N TYR A 143 57.11 4.38 1.66
CA TYR A 143 57.59 3.45 0.64
C TYR A 143 58.99 3.79 0.19
N ASP A 144 59.67 2.83 -0.44
CA ASP A 144 61.04 2.99 -0.99
C ASP A 144 60.95 3.27 -2.51
N GLU A 145 61.63 4.34 -2.95
CA GLU A 145 61.75 4.73 -4.35
C GLU A 145 63.21 4.86 -4.73
N ASP A 146 63.73 3.90 -5.49
CA ASP A 146 65.15 3.83 -5.91
C ASP A 146 66.18 3.95 -4.77
N GLY A 147 65.88 3.32 -3.63
CA GLY A 147 66.75 3.34 -2.43
C GLY A 147 66.64 4.59 -1.57
N ARG A 148 65.61 5.44 -1.84
CA ARG A 148 65.22 6.53 -0.98
C ARG A 148 63.84 6.30 -0.41
N THR A 149 63.68 6.43 0.89
CA THR A 149 62.39 6.39 1.52
C THR A 149 61.62 7.66 1.26
N VAL A 150 60.33 7.54 0.89
CA VAL A 150 59.41 8.65 0.58
C VAL A 150 58.13 8.46 1.35
N ILE A 151 57.53 9.53 1.80
CA ILE A 151 56.17 9.53 2.41
C ILE A 151 55.20 10.12 1.44
N GLN A 152 54.12 9.40 1.13
CA GLN A 152 52.98 9.90 0.40
C GLN A 152 51.79 10.06 1.35
N CYS A 153 51.22 11.24 1.38
CA CYS A 153 49.98 11.55 2.12
C CYS A 153 48.85 11.78 1.12
N ASN A 154 47.72 11.11 1.34
CA ASN A 154 46.50 11.29 0.62
C ASN A 154 45.47 11.99 1.52
N ILE A 155 44.90 13.08 1.09
CA ILE A 155 43.97 13.92 1.82
C ILE A 155 42.68 14.02 1.04
N ARG A 156 41.63 13.40 1.56
CA ARG A 156 40.30 13.45 0.94
C ARG A 156 39.39 14.38 1.71
N ASP A 157 38.81 15.37 1.04
CA ASP A 157 37.75 16.19 1.62
C ASP A 157 36.45 15.38 1.76
N ILE A 158 35.99 15.23 3.00
CA ILE A 158 34.76 14.50 3.36
C ILE A 158 33.69 15.42 3.95
N THR A 159 33.87 16.75 3.85
CA THR A 159 32.99 17.75 4.45
C THR A 159 31.55 17.61 3.95
N GLU A 160 31.36 17.50 2.63
CA GLU A 160 30.03 17.31 2.03
C GLU A 160 29.38 15.99 2.47
N ARG A 161 30.16 14.91 2.46
CA ARG A 161 29.68 13.58 2.89
C ARG A 161 29.19 13.62 4.33
N LYS A 162 29.95 14.21 5.25
CA LYS A 162 29.55 14.36 6.65
C LYS A 162 28.29 15.20 6.82
N GLY A 163 28.20 16.33 6.12
CA GLY A 163 27.00 17.15 6.16
C GLY A 163 25.73 16.40 5.72
N VAL A 164 25.84 15.57 4.69
CA VAL A 164 24.72 14.71 4.23
C VAL A 164 24.40 13.62 5.26
N GLU A 165 25.41 12.99 5.86
CA GLU A 165 25.22 11.96 6.90
C GLU A 165 24.52 12.54 8.14
N GLU A 166 24.93 13.70 8.61
CA GLU A 166 24.29 14.40 9.73
C GLU A 166 22.84 14.82 9.42
N ALA A 167 22.61 15.40 8.25
CA ALA A 167 21.26 15.76 7.80
C ALA A 167 20.35 14.53 7.72
N LEU A 168 20.88 13.40 7.26
CA LEU A 168 20.15 12.12 7.18
C LEU A 168 19.76 11.60 8.58
N VAL A 169 20.66 11.70 9.55
CA VAL A 169 20.40 11.28 10.95
C VAL A 169 19.28 12.15 11.55
N ILE A 170 19.36 13.47 11.36
CA ILE A 170 18.32 14.41 11.84
C ILE A 170 16.96 14.08 11.19
N ALA A 171 16.92 13.97 9.86
CA ALA A 171 15.70 13.66 9.13
C ALA A 171 15.09 12.31 9.55
N LYS A 172 15.92 11.28 9.75
CA LYS A 172 15.48 9.96 10.23
C LYS A 172 14.86 10.04 11.62
N THR A 173 15.44 10.83 12.51
CA THR A 173 14.93 11.03 13.87
C THR A 173 13.57 11.73 13.86
N GLU A 174 13.43 12.77 13.03
CA GLU A 174 12.16 13.50 12.86
C GLU A 174 11.06 12.60 12.29
N ILE A 175 11.38 11.85 11.23
CA ILE A 175 10.42 10.90 10.63
C ILE A 175 9.96 9.87 11.66
N SER A 176 10.88 9.31 12.47
CA SER A 176 10.55 8.34 13.51
C SER A 176 9.63 8.94 14.59
N ARG A 177 9.87 10.20 14.98
CA ARG A 177 9.04 10.91 15.93
C ARG A 177 7.63 11.15 15.37
N HIS A 178 7.52 11.62 14.12
CA HIS A 178 6.24 11.85 13.48
C HIS A 178 5.46 10.55 13.27
N ALA A 179 6.13 9.45 12.90
CA ALA A 179 5.49 8.14 12.78
C ALA A 179 4.87 7.67 14.09
N ALA A 180 5.59 7.79 15.21
CA ALA A 180 5.08 7.43 16.54
C ALA A 180 3.88 8.31 16.95
N GLN A 181 3.92 9.61 16.69
CA GLN A 181 2.80 10.51 16.96
C GLN A 181 1.56 10.17 16.13
N LEU A 182 1.75 9.88 14.84
CA LEU A 182 0.65 9.47 13.95
C LEU A 182 0.00 8.17 14.44
N GLU A 183 0.80 7.17 14.82
CA GLU A 183 0.32 5.89 15.33
C GLU A 183 -0.51 6.07 16.61
N GLN A 184 -0.07 6.94 17.51
CA GLN A 184 -0.83 7.28 18.71
C GLN A 184 -2.17 7.92 18.36
N VAL A 185 -2.18 8.95 17.49
CA VAL A 185 -3.41 9.64 17.07
C VAL A 185 -4.38 8.69 16.38
N VAL A 186 -3.88 7.81 15.49
CA VAL A 186 -4.70 6.80 14.81
C VAL A 186 -5.33 5.85 15.83
N THR A 187 -4.55 5.40 16.82
CA THR A 187 -5.03 4.50 17.88
C THR A 187 -6.12 5.17 18.73
N GLU A 188 -5.88 6.39 19.19
CA GLU A 188 -6.86 7.16 19.98
C GLU A 188 -8.15 7.39 19.19
N ARG A 189 -8.05 7.84 17.94
CA ARG A 189 -9.21 8.09 17.08
C ARG A 189 -9.99 6.81 16.76
N THR A 190 -9.28 5.71 16.55
CA THR A 190 -9.92 4.42 16.28
C THR A 190 -10.67 3.92 17.51
N THR A 191 -10.12 4.11 18.70
CA THR A 191 -10.78 3.75 19.98
C THR A 191 -12.03 4.61 20.20
N GLN A 192 -11.91 5.94 20.08
CA GLN A 192 -13.06 6.85 20.19
C GLN A 192 -14.19 6.50 19.21
N LEU A 193 -13.81 6.18 17.96
CA LEU A 193 -14.79 5.82 16.93
C LEU A 193 -15.53 4.53 17.29
N ARG A 194 -14.81 3.52 17.82
CA ARG A 194 -15.42 2.25 18.28
C ARG A 194 -16.36 2.46 19.45
N GLU A 195 -15.99 3.27 20.43
CA GLU A 195 -16.81 3.61 21.57
C GLU A 195 -18.11 4.31 21.12
N THR A 196 -17.99 5.36 20.28
CA THR A 196 -19.16 6.08 19.75
C THR A 196 -20.10 5.17 18.96
N ILE A 197 -19.54 4.25 18.16
CA ILE A 197 -20.33 3.26 17.42
C ILE A 197 -21.05 2.33 18.38
N GLY A 198 -20.38 1.82 19.42
CA GLY A 198 -20.99 0.95 20.44
C GLY A 198 -22.12 1.65 21.20
N GLU A 199 -21.94 2.91 21.58
CA GLU A 199 -22.99 3.73 22.22
C GLU A 199 -24.20 3.91 21.30
N LEU A 200 -23.97 4.21 20.01
CA LEU A 200 -25.05 4.37 19.01
C LEU A 200 -25.82 3.06 18.78
N GLU A 201 -25.13 1.93 18.76
CA GLU A 201 -25.75 0.60 18.65
C GLU A 201 -26.60 0.29 19.88
N GLY A 202 -26.07 0.50 21.08
CA GLY A 202 -26.78 0.31 22.34
C GLY A 202 -28.03 1.19 22.43
N PHE A 203 -27.89 2.47 22.05
CA PHE A 203 -29.00 3.42 22.00
C PHE A 203 -30.07 2.98 20.99
N SER A 204 -29.67 2.62 19.78
CA SER A 204 -30.59 2.15 18.72
C SER A 204 -31.37 0.91 19.15
N TYR A 205 -30.68 -0.04 19.84
CA TYR A 205 -31.31 -1.24 20.35
C TYR A 205 -32.32 -0.95 21.48
N SER A 206 -31.93 -0.13 22.46
CA SER A 206 -32.80 0.23 23.59
C SER A 206 -34.04 0.97 23.12
N VAL A 207 -33.88 2.03 22.31
CA VAL A 207 -35.02 2.80 21.77
C VAL A 207 -35.95 1.90 20.97
N SER A 208 -35.41 1.01 20.16
CA SER A 208 -36.23 0.08 19.35
C SER A 208 -37.02 -0.90 20.22
N HIS A 209 -36.41 -1.41 21.29
CA HIS A 209 -37.11 -2.27 22.23
C HIS A 209 -38.25 -1.51 22.93
N ASP A 210 -37.96 -0.31 23.40
CA ASP A 210 -38.94 0.48 24.17
C ASP A 210 -40.10 1.01 23.29
N MET A 211 -39.85 1.21 21.98
CA MET A 211 -40.91 1.56 21.03
C MET A 211 -41.81 0.38 20.66
N ARG A 212 -41.34 -0.88 20.72
CA ARG A 212 -42.17 -2.03 20.38
C ARG A 212 -43.28 -2.33 21.39
N ALA A 213 -43.03 -2.12 22.68
CA ALA A 213 -44.00 -2.41 23.72
C ALA A 213 -45.31 -1.60 23.55
N PRO A 214 -45.28 -0.26 23.39
CA PRO A 214 -46.48 0.53 23.13
C PRO A 214 -47.15 0.19 21.79
N LEU A 215 -46.36 -0.13 20.73
CA LEU A 215 -46.92 -0.54 19.45
C LEU A 215 -47.74 -1.83 19.56
N ARG A 216 -47.23 -2.85 20.24
CA ARG A 216 -47.97 -4.09 20.49
C ARG A 216 -49.24 -3.82 21.30
N ALA A 217 -49.18 -2.94 22.31
CA ALA A 217 -50.34 -2.57 23.08
C ALA A 217 -51.42 -1.89 22.20
N MET A 218 -51.02 -0.95 21.34
CA MET A 218 -51.94 -0.32 20.37
C MET A 218 -52.57 -1.34 19.40
N GLN A 219 -51.79 -2.29 18.88
CA GLN A 219 -52.29 -3.37 18.05
C GLN A 219 -53.29 -4.25 18.77
N SER A 220 -52.94 -4.70 20.01
CA SER A 220 -53.82 -5.54 20.81
C SER A 220 -55.14 -4.87 21.17
N PHE A 221 -55.06 -3.62 21.65
CA PHE A 221 -56.32 -2.89 21.99
C PHE A 221 -57.18 -2.61 20.76
N ALA A 222 -56.59 -2.23 19.64
CA ALA A 222 -57.34 -2.03 18.40
C ALA A 222 -58.00 -3.34 17.93
N GLN A 223 -57.26 -4.49 18.05
CA GLN A 223 -57.80 -5.81 17.72
C GLN A 223 -58.96 -6.19 18.66
N TYR A 224 -58.80 -6.00 19.99
CA TYR A 224 -59.88 -6.26 20.97
C TYR A 224 -61.12 -5.45 20.65
N LEU A 225 -61.00 -4.18 20.28
CA LEU A 225 -62.13 -3.33 19.90
C LEU A 225 -62.80 -3.84 18.62
N VAL A 226 -62.08 -4.34 17.67
CA VAL A 226 -62.66 -4.97 16.45
C VAL A 226 -63.36 -6.26 16.83
N ASP A 227 -62.75 -7.12 17.63
CA ASP A 227 -63.30 -8.47 17.94
C ASP A 227 -64.52 -8.41 18.85
N GLU A 228 -64.48 -7.60 19.93
CA GLU A 228 -65.51 -7.59 20.95
C GLU A 228 -66.64 -6.54 20.69
N TYR A 229 -66.32 -5.46 20.00
CA TYR A 229 -67.25 -4.33 19.81
C TYR A 229 -67.62 -4.11 18.32
N HIS A 230 -67.31 -5.03 17.41
CA HIS A 230 -67.62 -4.90 15.99
C HIS A 230 -69.08 -4.49 15.72
N ASN A 231 -70.04 -5.10 16.45
CA ASN A 231 -71.48 -4.83 16.31
C ASN A 231 -71.92 -3.47 16.92
N LYS A 232 -71.06 -2.79 17.66
CA LYS A 232 -71.30 -1.48 18.29
C LYS A 232 -70.62 -0.33 17.56
N LEU A 233 -69.73 -0.63 16.62
CA LEU A 233 -69.00 0.34 15.84
C LEU A 233 -69.66 0.48 14.48
N ASP A 234 -69.67 1.67 13.98
CA ASP A 234 -70.01 1.90 12.57
C ASP A 234 -68.82 1.49 11.65
N GLU A 235 -69.08 1.39 10.38
CA GLU A 235 -68.07 1.02 9.37
C GLU A 235 -66.84 1.93 9.41
N LYS A 236 -67.03 3.23 9.71
CA LYS A 236 -65.94 4.20 9.86
C LYS A 236 -65.07 3.90 11.05
N GLY A 237 -65.65 3.53 12.18
CA GLY A 237 -64.99 3.15 13.41
C GLY A 237 -64.11 1.91 13.22
N VAL A 238 -64.65 0.89 12.58
CA VAL A 238 -63.91 -0.33 12.19
C VAL A 238 -62.73 0.00 11.27
N ASN A 239 -62.98 0.86 10.28
CA ASN A 239 -61.93 1.31 9.37
C ASN A 239 -60.78 2.07 10.08
N TYR A 240 -61.11 2.93 11.05
CA TYR A 240 -60.08 3.62 11.84
C TYR A 240 -59.23 2.62 12.67
N LEU A 241 -59.81 1.62 13.28
CA LEU A 241 -59.11 0.61 14.02
C LEU A 241 -58.14 -0.20 13.11
N HIS A 242 -58.59 -0.59 11.94
CA HIS A 242 -57.74 -1.22 10.94
C HIS A 242 -56.59 -0.31 10.46
N GLN A 243 -56.82 1.01 10.34
CA GLN A 243 -55.76 1.96 10.03
C GLN A 243 -54.73 2.08 11.17
N ILE A 244 -55.17 2.09 12.43
CA ILE A 244 -54.29 2.11 13.61
C ILE A 244 -53.41 0.83 13.62
N MET A 245 -54.02 -0.35 13.48
CA MET A 245 -53.30 -1.61 13.43
C MET A 245 -52.26 -1.65 12.32
N ARG A 246 -52.64 -1.26 11.07
CA ARG A 246 -51.70 -1.20 9.94
C ARG A 246 -50.56 -0.23 10.18
N SER A 247 -50.83 0.91 10.81
CA SER A 247 -49.81 1.92 11.12
C SER A 247 -48.82 1.40 12.19
N ALA A 248 -49.33 0.69 13.21
CA ALA A 248 -48.51 0.11 14.24
C ALA A 248 -47.61 -1.02 13.70
N VAL A 249 -48.15 -1.91 12.82
CA VAL A 249 -47.36 -2.94 12.13
C VAL A 249 -46.25 -2.32 11.27
N ARG A 250 -46.62 -1.27 10.53
CA ARG A 250 -45.66 -0.56 9.67
C ARG A 250 -44.51 0.08 10.48
N LEU A 251 -44.83 0.65 11.66
CA LEU A 251 -43.80 1.25 12.53
C LEU A 251 -42.91 0.19 13.14
N ASP A 252 -43.44 -1.01 13.52
CA ASP A 252 -42.62 -2.13 13.99
C ASP A 252 -41.64 -2.61 12.91
N HIS A 253 -42.09 -2.74 11.65
CA HIS A 253 -41.22 -3.08 10.53
C HIS A 253 -40.12 -2.01 10.28
N LEU A 254 -40.46 -0.71 10.40
CA LEU A 254 -39.48 0.37 10.30
C LEU A 254 -38.39 0.25 11.35
N ILE A 255 -38.77 -0.01 12.61
CA ILE A 255 -37.85 -0.22 13.71
C ILE A 255 -36.94 -1.41 13.44
N GLN A 256 -37.49 -2.54 12.97
CA GLN A 256 -36.68 -3.73 12.62
C GLN A 256 -35.70 -3.47 11.49
N ASP A 257 -36.14 -2.75 10.46
CA ASP A 257 -35.29 -2.42 9.33
C ASP A 257 -34.14 -1.48 9.71
N VAL A 258 -34.39 -0.48 10.57
CA VAL A 258 -33.35 0.43 11.11
C VAL A 258 -32.33 -0.35 11.95
N LEU A 259 -32.79 -1.26 12.83
CA LEU A 259 -31.90 -2.13 13.60
C LEU A 259 -31.06 -3.05 12.71
N SER A 260 -31.68 -3.62 11.68
CA SER A 260 -30.98 -4.47 10.70
C SER A 260 -29.92 -3.67 9.94
N TYR A 261 -30.25 -2.45 9.53
CA TYR A 261 -29.34 -1.54 8.85
C TYR A 261 -28.14 -1.16 9.71
N THR A 262 -28.36 -0.79 10.99
CA THR A 262 -27.28 -0.47 11.94
C THR A 262 -26.38 -1.66 12.21
N ARG A 263 -26.94 -2.86 12.40
CA ARG A 263 -26.15 -4.10 12.55
C ARG A 263 -25.27 -4.39 11.32
N ILE A 264 -25.80 -4.23 10.13
CA ILE A 264 -25.03 -4.42 8.91
C ILE A 264 -23.84 -3.47 8.83
N LEU A 265 -23.96 -2.24 9.32
CA LEU A 265 -22.87 -1.26 9.26
C LEU A 265 -21.67 -1.62 10.14
N HIS A 266 -21.89 -2.22 11.30
CA HIS A 266 -20.89 -2.24 12.38
C HIS A 266 -20.43 -3.62 12.81
N LEU A 267 -21.27 -4.66 12.76
CA LEU A 267 -20.89 -5.99 13.24
C LEU A 267 -19.80 -6.63 12.37
N PRO A 268 -18.87 -7.39 12.98
CA PRO A 268 -17.93 -8.21 12.25
C PRO A 268 -18.67 -9.22 11.36
N LEU A 269 -18.26 -9.34 10.10
CA LEU A 269 -18.88 -10.23 9.12
C LEU A 269 -17.93 -11.39 8.81
N PRO A 270 -18.11 -12.57 9.42
CA PRO A 270 -17.40 -13.75 8.98
C PRO A 270 -17.82 -14.09 7.55
N MET A 271 -16.84 -14.19 6.66
CA MET A 271 -17.03 -14.58 5.27
C MET A 271 -16.76 -16.08 5.15
N GLU A 272 -17.70 -16.79 4.58
CA GLU A 272 -17.64 -18.25 4.44
C GLU A 272 -18.09 -18.71 3.05
N LEU A 273 -17.90 -19.99 2.77
CA LEU A 273 -18.37 -20.59 1.52
C LEU A 273 -19.85 -21.00 1.67
N VAL A 274 -20.74 -20.18 1.11
CA VAL A 274 -22.19 -20.35 1.19
C VAL A 274 -22.70 -21.11 -0.03
N ASP A 275 -23.50 -22.16 0.20
CA ASP A 275 -24.22 -22.90 -0.83
C ASP A 275 -25.51 -22.16 -1.20
N LEU A 276 -25.45 -21.34 -2.28
CA LEU A 276 -26.61 -20.54 -2.70
C LEU A 276 -27.79 -21.39 -3.17
N ASP A 277 -27.56 -22.57 -3.74
CA ASP A 277 -28.66 -23.42 -4.22
C ASP A 277 -29.53 -23.91 -3.06
N ARG A 278 -28.88 -24.39 -1.99
CA ARG A 278 -29.55 -24.77 -0.75
C ARG A 278 -30.24 -23.56 -0.11
N LEU A 279 -29.50 -22.50 0.14
CA LEU A 279 -30.00 -21.32 0.84
C LEU A 279 -31.24 -20.72 0.16
N VAL A 280 -31.20 -20.53 -1.15
CA VAL A 280 -32.31 -19.91 -1.90
C VAL A 280 -33.53 -20.87 -1.92
N ARG A 281 -33.32 -22.20 -2.02
CA ARG A 281 -34.44 -23.16 -1.94
C ARG A 281 -35.09 -23.14 -0.57
N ASP A 282 -34.29 -23.16 0.49
CA ASP A 282 -34.79 -23.12 1.88
C ASP A 282 -35.64 -21.82 2.10
N ILE A 283 -35.19 -20.67 1.58
CA ILE A 283 -35.93 -19.39 1.65
C ILE A 283 -37.27 -19.51 0.88
N VAL A 284 -37.25 -20.10 -0.31
CA VAL A 284 -38.45 -20.24 -1.16
C VAL A 284 -39.45 -21.20 -0.54
N GLU A 285 -38.99 -22.30 0.06
CA GLU A 285 -39.86 -23.29 0.73
C GLU A 285 -40.51 -22.72 1.99
N THR A 286 -39.74 -21.93 2.76
CA THR A 286 -40.24 -21.31 3.99
C THR A 286 -40.96 -19.97 3.76
N TYR A 287 -41.10 -19.55 2.47
CA TYR A 287 -41.76 -18.30 2.14
C TYR A 287 -43.19 -18.23 2.70
N PRO A 288 -43.57 -17.18 3.44
CA PRO A 288 -44.82 -17.14 4.17
C PRO A 288 -46.05 -17.36 3.27
N ASN A 289 -46.90 -18.32 3.62
CA ASN A 289 -48.16 -18.61 2.95
C ASN A 289 -49.26 -17.58 3.26
N GLY A 290 -49.01 -16.58 4.09
CA GLY A 290 -50.01 -15.61 4.57
C GLY A 290 -50.26 -14.43 3.65
N GLN A 291 -49.66 -14.33 2.47
CA GLN A 291 -49.99 -13.32 1.47
C GLN A 291 -51.22 -13.72 0.67
N PRO A 292 -52.07 -12.76 0.25
CA PRO A 292 -53.29 -13.02 -0.52
C PRO A 292 -53.06 -13.81 -1.81
N ILE A 293 -51.85 -13.68 -2.39
CA ILE A 293 -51.45 -14.38 -3.62
C ILE A 293 -50.00 -14.89 -3.41
N LYS A 294 -49.84 -16.21 -3.33
CA LYS A 294 -48.51 -16.84 -3.27
C LYS A 294 -47.72 -16.62 -4.56
N PRO A 295 -46.53 -16.04 -4.53
CA PRO A 295 -45.69 -15.84 -5.71
C PRO A 295 -45.29 -17.19 -6.34
N GLU A 296 -45.23 -17.24 -7.65
CA GLU A 296 -44.65 -18.38 -8.39
C GLU A 296 -43.14 -18.12 -8.56
N ILE A 297 -42.33 -18.87 -7.81
CA ILE A 297 -40.86 -18.70 -7.83
C ILE A 297 -40.24 -19.90 -8.53
N GLN A 298 -39.51 -19.65 -9.62
CA GLN A 298 -38.81 -20.69 -10.40
C GLN A 298 -37.29 -20.47 -10.27
N ILE A 299 -36.57 -21.51 -9.83
CA ILE A 299 -35.10 -21.51 -9.83
C ILE A 299 -34.64 -22.28 -11.07
N LYS A 300 -33.94 -21.57 -11.98
CA LYS A 300 -33.39 -22.17 -13.21
C LYS A 300 -31.95 -22.65 -13.00
N GLY A 301 -31.75 -23.94 -13.13
CA GLY A 301 -30.47 -24.58 -12.95
C GLY A 301 -30.03 -24.70 -11.49
N LYS A 302 -28.76 -25.03 -11.29
CA LYS A 302 -28.12 -25.09 -9.97
C LYS A 302 -27.38 -23.79 -9.70
N LEU A 303 -27.59 -23.21 -8.52
CA LEU A 303 -26.87 -22.00 -8.09
C LEU A 303 -25.49 -22.42 -7.53
N PRO A 304 -24.43 -21.65 -7.80
CA PRO A 304 -23.07 -21.99 -7.35
C PRO A 304 -22.85 -21.65 -5.88
N LYS A 305 -21.77 -22.20 -5.30
CA LYS A 305 -21.27 -21.74 -4.01
C LYS A 305 -20.54 -20.42 -4.18
N VAL A 306 -20.69 -19.52 -3.20
CA VAL A 306 -20.11 -18.19 -3.21
C VAL A 306 -19.44 -17.85 -1.88
N ILE A 307 -18.50 -16.93 -1.91
CA ILE A 307 -17.90 -16.38 -0.69
C ILE A 307 -18.80 -15.24 -0.19
N GLY A 308 -19.35 -15.36 1.02
CA GLY A 308 -20.24 -14.37 1.60
C GLY A 308 -20.57 -14.67 3.05
N ASN A 309 -21.52 -13.92 3.60
CA ASN A 309 -22.11 -14.18 4.91
C ASN A 309 -23.54 -14.70 4.71
N GLU A 310 -23.85 -15.92 5.21
CA GLU A 310 -25.11 -16.59 4.98
C GLU A 310 -26.32 -15.78 5.45
N ALA A 311 -26.23 -15.17 6.64
CA ALA A 311 -27.32 -14.36 7.20
C ALA A 311 -27.62 -13.11 6.36
N LEU A 312 -26.58 -12.42 5.87
CA LEU A 312 -26.75 -11.25 5.00
C LEU A 312 -27.29 -11.62 3.63
N ILE A 313 -26.82 -12.73 3.05
CA ILE A 313 -27.34 -13.21 1.76
C ILE A 313 -28.82 -13.59 1.93
N THR A 314 -29.19 -14.30 3.01
CA THR A 314 -30.60 -14.61 3.33
C THR A 314 -31.44 -13.35 3.39
N GLN A 315 -30.98 -12.31 4.07
CA GLN A 315 -31.68 -11.03 4.17
C GLN A 315 -31.81 -10.33 2.81
N CYS A 316 -30.74 -10.32 2.01
CA CYS A 316 -30.75 -9.75 0.68
C CYS A 316 -31.76 -10.45 -0.25
N VAL A 317 -31.70 -11.79 -0.28
CA VAL A 317 -32.61 -12.62 -1.09
C VAL A 317 -34.05 -12.38 -0.66
N SER A 318 -34.35 -12.43 0.65
CA SER A 318 -35.70 -12.21 1.18
C SER A 318 -36.24 -10.82 0.83
N ASN A 319 -35.42 -9.75 0.93
CA ASN A 319 -35.82 -8.39 0.54
C ASN A 319 -36.16 -8.30 -0.95
N VAL A 320 -35.37 -8.92 -1.83
CA VAL A 320 -35.62 -8.90 -3.27
C VAL A 320 -36.85 -9.72 -3.62
N LEU A 321 -37.03 -10.90 -3.01
CA LEU A 321 -38.23 -11.73 -3.20
C LEU A 321 -39.50 -11.01 -2.75
N ASN A 322 -39.47 -10.39 -1.58
CA ASN A 322 -40.60 -9.61 -1.06
C ASN A 322 -40.97 -8.42 -1.97
N ASN A 323 -39.97 -7.74 -2.53
CA ASN A 323 -40.22 -6.67 -3.48
C ASN A 323 -40.86 -7.17 -4.79
N GLY A 324 -40.34 -8.26 -5.35
CA GLY A 324 -40.90 -8.86 -6.56
C GLY A 324 -42.30 -9.44 -6.40
N ALA A 325 -42.64 -9.91 -5.18
CA ALA A 325 -44.01 -10.35 -4.88
C ALA A 325 -44.98 -9.18 -4.68
N LYS A 326 -44.49 -8.06 -4.15
CA LYS A 326 -45.29 -6.90 -3.75
C LYS A 326 -45.60 -5.94 -4.90
N PHE A 327 -44.62 -5.62 -5.72
CA PHE A 327 -44.72 -4.59 -6.76
C PHE A 327 -45.28 -5.14 -8.10
N VAL A 328 -46.45 -5.76 -8.05
CA VAL A 328 -47.18 -6.25 -9.23
C VAL A 328 -48.46 -5.48 -9.45
N SER A 329 -48.97 -5.42 -10.69
CA SER A 329 -50.25 -4.81 -10.98
C SER A 329 -51.39 -5.55 -10.29
N PRO A 330 -52.45 -4.86 -9.85
CA PRO A 330 -53.63 -5.51 -9.24
C PRO A 330 -54.18 -6.64 -10.13
N GLY A 331 -54.47 -7.78 -9.51
CA GLY A 331 -54.98 -8.97 -10.22
C GLY A 331 -53.92 -9.82 -10.95
N THR A 332 -52.66 -9.36 -10.95
CA THR A 332 -51.58 -10.12 -11.57
C THR A 332 -50.93 -11.07 -10.55
N LYS A 333 -50.78 -12.33 -10.90
CA LYS A 333 -50.04 -13.29 -10.06
C LYS A 333 -48.56 -12.99 -10.10
N PRO A 334 -47.89 -12.71 -8.95
CA PRO A 334 -46.45 -12.49 -8.90
C PRO A 334 -45.69 -13.69 -9.41
N ARG A 335 -44.72 -13.48 -10.30
CA ARG A 335 -43.80 -14.50 -10.81
C ARG A 335 -42.38 -14.03 -10.72
N MET A 336 -41.51 -14.91 -10.27
CA MET A 336 -40.09 -14.62 -10.19
C MET A 336 -39.24 -15.78 -10.72
N VAL A 337 -38.21 -15.44 -11.48
CA VAL A 337 -37.24 -16.40 -12.01
C VAL A 337 -35.87 -16.08 -11.43
N ILE A 338 -35.26 -17.06 -10.75
CA ILE A 338 -33.91 -16.94 -10.19
C ILE A 338 -32.97 -17.78 -11.06
N SER A 339 -31.84 -17.20 -11.45
CA SER A 339 -30.84 -17.89 -12.27
C SER A 339 -29.44 -17.39 -11.95
N ALA A 340 -28.40 -18.19 -12.26
CA ALA A 340 -27.01 -17.78 -12.08
C ALA A 340 -26.27 -17.77 -13.42
N GLU A 341 -25.40 -16.81 -13.60
CA GLU A 341 -24.55 -16.64 -14.78
C GLU A 341 -23.11 -16.50 -14.34
N LYS A 342 -22.21 -17.32 -14.91
CA LYS A 342 -20.77 -17.17 -14.66
C LYS A 342 -20.24 -15.91 -15.35
N ARG A 343 -19.40 -15.17 -14.65
CA ARG A 343 -18.68 -14.01 -15.14
C ARG A 343 -17.19 -14.24 -15.09
N GLU A 344 -16.42 -13.36 -15.69
CA GLU A 344 -14.96 -13.41 -15.67
C GLU A 344 -14.38 -13.33 -14.25
N LYS A 345 -13.13 -13.78 -14.07
CA LYS A 345 -12.35 -13.68 -12.83
C LYS A 345 -12.99 -14.37 -11.60
N SER A 346 -13.53 -15.58 -11.77
CA SER A 346 -14.17 -16.33 -10.68
C SER A 346 -15.32 -15.57 -10.01
N MET A 347 -16.10 -14.85 -10.78
CA MET A 347 -17.31 -14.17 -10.34
C MET A 347 -18.55 -14.91 -10.85
N VAL A 348 -19.62 -14.83 -10.08
CA VAL A 348 -20.95 -15.28 -10.48
C VAL A 348 -21.96 -14.19 -10.23
N ARG A 349 -22.90 -14.00 -11.17
CA ARG A 349 -24.02 -13.08 -11.05
C ARG A 349 -25.29 -13.88 -10.89
N VAL A 350 -26.03 -13.62 -9.82
CA VAL A 350 -27.34 -14.23 -9.54
C VAL A 350 -28.41 -13.21 -9.89
N TRP A 351 -29.32 -13.59 -10.77
CA TRP A 351 -30.41 -12.79 -11.27
C TRP A 351 -31.72 -13.14 -10.61
N PHE A 352 -32.52 -12.13 -10.30
CA PHE A 352 -33.88 -12.21 -9.76
C PHE A 352 -34.78 -11.42 -10.69
N LYS A 353 -35.48 -12.09 -11.58
CA LYS A 353 -36.35 -11.45 -12.57
C LYS A 353 -37.80 -11.58 -12.14
N ASP A 354 -38.50 -10.44 -11.94
CA ASP A 354 -39.93 -10.37 -11.62
C ASP A 354 -40.78 -9.93 -12.83
N ASN A 355 -42.10 -10.10 -12.73
CA ASN A 355 -43.08 -9.62 -13.64
C ASN A 355 -43.84 -8.39 -13.10
N GLY A 356 -43.18 -7.60 -12.26
CA GLY A 356 -43.74 -6.44 -11.59
C GLY A 356 -44.02 -5.25 -12.53
N ILE A 357 -44.42 -4.14 -11.91
CA ILE A 357 -44.72 -2.90 -12.61
C ILE A 357 -43.48 -2.21 -13.22
N GLY A 358 -42.28 -2.66 -12.86
CA GLY A 358 -41.05 -2.03 -13.29
C GLY A 358 -40.75 -0.68 -12.62
N ILE A 359 -39.60 -0.11 -12.95
CA ILE A 359 -39.11 1.15 -12.37
C ILE A 359 -38.83 2.13 -13.51
N ALA A 360 -39.42 3.32 -13.43
CA ALA A 360 -39.20 4.39 -14.39
C ALA A 360 -37.76 4.92 -14.31
N PRO A 361 -37.10 5.28 -15.42
CA PRO A 361 -35.68 5.69 -15.46
C PRO A 361 -35.33 6.83 -14.51
N GLU A 362 -36.23 7.80 -14.31
CA GLU A 362 -36.06 8.93 -13.40
C GLU A 362 -35.90 8.49 -11.92
N ASN A 363 -36.35 7.30 -11.58
CA ASN A 363 -36.31 6.75 -10.23
C ASN A 363 -35.10 5.82 -10.01
N HIS A 364 -34.34 5.47 -11.04
CA HIS A 364 -33.20 4.51 -10.93
C HIS A 364 -32.15 4.95 -9.92
N ALA A 365 -31.83 6.24 -9.84
CA ALA A 365 -30.85 6.77 -8.89
C ALA A 365 -31.36 6.80 -7.42
N ARG A 366 -32.66 6.62 -7.22
CA ARG A 366 -33.35 6.83 -5.94
C ARG A 366 -33.65 5.54 -5.19
N ILE A 367 -33.81 4.41 -5.86
CA ILE A 367 -34.31 3.14 -5.25
C ILE A 367 -33.44 2.58 -4.12
N PHE A 368 -32.19 2.98 -4.04
CA PHE A 368 -31.25 2.56 -2.98
C PHE A 368 -31.06 3.62 -1.87
N ARG A 369 -31.78 4.74 -1.93
CA ARG A 369 -31.69 5.78 -0.89
C ARG A 369 -32.52 5.39 0.32
N LEU A 370 -32.02 5.73 1.49
CA LEU A 370 -32.66 5.41 2.77
C LEU A 370 -33.98 6.18 2.90
N PHE A 371 -35.05 5.49 3.35
CA PHE A 371 -36.41 6.02 3.50
C PHE A 371 -37.09 6.51 2.21
N GLU A 372 -36.47 6.29 1.06
CA GLU A 372 -37.03 6.74 -0.19
C GLU A 372 -38.02 5.72 -0.77
N ARG A 373 -39.17 6.21 -1.22
CA ARG A 373 -40.24 5.41 -1.81
C ARG A 373 -40.63 6.01 -3.13
N ILE A 374 -40.81 5.17 -4.13
CA ILE A 374 -41.25 5.59 -5.48
C ILE A 374 -42.76 5.65 -5.55
N HIS A 375 -43.48 4.75 -4.87
CA HIS A 375 -44.92 4.64 -4.86
C HIS A 375 -45.51 5.07 -3.50
N PRO A 376 -46.74 5.70 -3.51
CA PRO A 376 -47.42 6.04 -2.28
C PRO A 376 -47.71 4.86 -1.38
N ALA A 377 -47.85 5.12 -0.07
CA ALA A 377 -48.15 4.09 0.92
C ALA A 377 -49.49 3.41 0.73
N SER A 378 -50.42 4.11 0.07
CA SER A 378 -51.76 3.62 -0.26
C SER A 378 -51.77 2.54 -1.36
N GLU A 379 -50.76 2.54 -2.23
CA GLU A 379 -50.65 1.57 -3.32
C GLU A 379 -49.80 0.33 -2.94
N PHE A 380 -48.68 0.57 -2.31
CA PHE A 380 -47.80 -0.52 -1.90
C PHE A 380 -47.23 -0.27 -0.50
N GLU A 381 -47.38 -1.22 0.43
CA GLU A 381 -46.85 -1.13 1.77
C GLU A 381 -45.31 -1.21 1.76
N GLY A 382 -44.64 -0.62 2.77
CA GLY A 382 -43.19 -0.77 2.97
C GLY A 382 -42.52 0.43 3.59
N THR A 383 -41.28 0.22 4.04
CA THR A 383 -40.47 1.14 4.83
C THR A 383 -39.55 2.03 3.99
N GLY A 384 -39.18 1.61 2.78
CA GLY A 384 -38.18 2.27 1.93
C GLY A 384 -36.73 2.00 2.36
N ILE A 385 -36.50 0.99 3.23
CA ILE A 385 -35.17 0.63 3.72
C ILE A 385 -34.64 -0.66 3.09
N GLY A 386 -35.52 -1.58 2.67
CA GLY A 386 -35.15 -2.93 2.23
C GLY A 386 -34.06 -3.00 1.15
N LEU A 387 -34.17 -2.16 0.08
CA LEU A 387 -33.15 -2.13 -0.98
C LEU A 387 -31.85 -1.44 -0.52
N THR A 388 -31.93 -0.47 0.38
CA THR A 388 -30.74 0.13 1.00
C THR A 388 -29.98 -0.91 1.84
N ILE A 389 -30.71 -1.77 2.57
CA ILE A 389 -30.13 -2.94 3.29
C ILE A 389 -29.43 -3.86 2.31
N VAL A 390 -30.07 -4.23 1.19
CA VAL A 390 -29.45 -5.08 0.17
C VAL A 390 -28.16 -4.47 -0.34
N ARG A 391 -28.18 -3.22 -0.75
CA ARG A 391 -26.98 -2.54 -1.26
C ARG A 391 -25.86 -2.55 -0.23
N LYS A 392 -26.19 -2.18 1.01
CA LYS A 392 -25.18 -2.06 2.07
C LYS A 392 -24.59 -3.41 2.48
N ALA A 393 -25.42 -4.45 2.57
CA ALA A 393 -24.99 -5.80 2.86
C ALA A 393 -24.04 -6.34 1.76
N ILE A 394 -24.43 -6.18 0.49
CA ILE A 394 -23.63 -6.60 -0.66
C ILE A 394 -22.30 -5.83 -0.73
N GLU A 395 -22.29 -4.52 -0.53
CA GLU A 395 -21.07 -3.70 -0.48
C GLU A 395 -20.11 -4.16 0.64
N ARG A 396 -20.65 -4.48 1.83
CA ARG A 396 -19.83 -4.96 2.96
C ARG A 396 -19.24 -6.35 2.75
N MET A 397 -19.88 -7.20 1.95
CA MET A 397 -19.32 -8.48 1.52
C MET A 397 -18.30 -8.35 0.39
N GLY A 398 -17.99 -7.13 -0.08
CA GLY A 398 -17.10 -6.90 -1.22
C GLY A 398 -17.69 -7.40 -2.54
N ALA A 399 -19.02 -7.56 -2.59
CA ALA A 399 -19.81 -7.97 -3.73
C ALA A 399 -20.44 -6.77 -4.42
N GLN A 400 -21.15 -6.99 -5.51
CA GLN A 400 -21.82 -5.94 -6.27
C GLN A 400 -23.32 -6.22 -6.45
N VAL A 401 -24.13 -5.19 -6.50
CA VAL A 401 -25.58 -5.27 -6.75
C VAL A 401 -25.97 -4.26 -7.80
N GLY A 402 -26.94 -4.60 -8.60
CA GLY A 402 -27.56 -3.70 -9.56
C GLY A 402 -28.89 -4.23 -10.05
N PHE A 403 -29.49 -3.55 -11.01
CA PHE A 403 -30.77 -3.92 -11.58
C PHE A 403 -30.91 -3.41 -13.02
N GLU A 404 -31.80 -4.02 -13.74
CA GLU A 404 -32.29 -3.59 -15.05
C GLU A 404 -33.81 -3.56 -14.98
N SER A 405 -34.42 -2.43 -15.32
CA SER A 405 -35.87 -2.27 -15.22
C SER A 405 -36.41 -1.26 -16.23
N ALA A 406 -37.64 -1.50 -16.68
CA ALA A 406 -38.39 -0.57 -17.46
C ALA A 406 -39.87 -0.65 -17.05
N LEU A 407 -40.56 0.48 -17.06
CA LEU A 407 -41.96 0.56 -16.65
C LEU A 407 -42.84 -0.44 -17.45
N GLY A 408 -43.65 -1.22 -16.76
CA GLY A 408 -44.52 -2.26 -17.34
C GLY A 408 -43.82 -3.54 -17.78
N LYS A 409 -42.47 -3.68 -17.61
CA LYS A 409 -41.71 -4.86 -18.04
C LYS A 409 -41.10 -5.67 -16.87
N GLY A 410 -41.42 -5.28 -15.63
CA GLY A 410 -40.81 -5.88 -14.43
C GLY A 410 -39.40 -5.41 -14.18
N THR A 411 -38.76 -6.05 -13.22
CA THR A 411 -37.37 -5.73 -12.80
C THR A 411 -36.51 -6.98 -12.79
N GLN A 412 -35.25 -6.84 -13.15
CA GLN A 412 -34.23 -7.86 -13.04
C GLN A 412 -33.15 -7.34 -12.07
N PHE A 413 -33.25 -7.69 -10.80
CA PHE A 413 -32.18 -7.46 -9.82
C PHE A 413 -31.06 -8.49 -9.99
N TRP A 414 -29.82 -8.07 -9.75
CA TRP A 414 -28.69 -8.97 -9.73
C TRP A 414 -27.75 -8.70 -8.56
N MET A 415 -27.17 -9.76 -8.05
CA MET A 415 -26.10 -9.74 -7.06
C MET A 415 -24.91 -10.50 -7.61
N GLN A 416 -23.70 -9.95 -7.52
CA GLN A 416 -22.48 -10.56 -8.07
C GLN A 416 -21.48 -10.83 -6.98
N PHE A 417 -21.11 -12.10 -6.83
CA PHE A 417 -20.26 -12.62 -5.77
C PHE A 417 -18.99 -13.25 -6.36
N LYS A 418 -17.98 -13.42 -5.50
CA LYS A 418 -16.84 -14.29 -5.79
C LYS A 418 -17.28 -15.75 -5.59
N THR A 419 -16.91 -16.64 -6.52
CA THR A 419 -17.04 -18.09 -6.33
C THR A 419 -15.94 -18.60 -5.41
N GLY A 420 -16.24 -19.63 -4.63
CA GLY A 420 -15.26 -20.32 -3.83
C GLY A 420 -14.46 -21.32 -4.66
#